data_de5e72eeee70ab5b68b3c4d8c1ee27d4
#
_entry.id   de5e72eeee70ab5b68b3c4d8c1ee27d4
#
_cell.length_a   1.000
_cell.length_b   1.000
_cell.length_c   1.000
_cell.angle_alpha   90.00
_cell.angle_beta   90.00
_cell.angle_gamma   90.00
#
_symmetry.space_group_name_H-M   'P 1'
#
loop_
_entity.id
_entity.type
_entity.pdbx_description
1 polymer ?
#
loop_
_entity_poly.entity_id
_entity_poly.type
_entity_poly.pdbx_seq_one_letter_code
_entity_poly.pdbx_strand_id
1 'polypeptide(L)'
;MRRPLLIASGIGLCLCLYGCTPNDLPDSPADTAYVPVYMSAAEKNNISLSTARITERSGKIYAYGNYIFQNDQNKGIHIIDNADRLHPRKIGFLNIPYNTEFAVKGHYIYANNVNDLVVIDIRDMNNPSVVKRLEDAFPYVNQQYPLEAGYFECPDPAKGIVVAWEVQTGKTFNCRR
;
A
#
# COMPACT_ATOMS: atom_id res chain seq x y z
N MET A 1 -34.22 -80.65 21.94
CA MET A 1 -34.56 -79.20 21.86
C MET A 1 -33.28 -78.40 22.08
N ARG A 2 -32.68 -77.91 21.03
CA ARG A 2 -31.39 -77.10 21.05
C ARG A 2 -31.70 -75.68 20.60
N ARG A 3 -31.47 -74.72 21.47
CA ARG A 3 -31.57 -73.26 21.13
C ARG A 3 -30.30 -72.79 20.46
N PRO A 4 -30.35 -72.02 19.39
CA PRO A 4 -29.17 -71.40 18.85
C PRO A 4 -28.87 -70.06 19.56
N LEU A 5 -27.57 -69.87 19.81
CA LEU A 5 -26.96 -68.65 20.38
C LEU A 5 -26.78 -67.59 19.31
N LEU A 6 -27.41 -66.47 19.48
CA LEU A 6 -27.21 -65.28 18.57
C LEU A 6 -25.99 -64.51 19.04
N ILE A 7 -24.95 -64.47 18.20
CA ILE A 7 -23.78 -63.63 18.39
C ILE A 7 -24.09 -62.30 17.73
N ALA A 8 -24.26 -61.24 18.52
CA ALA A 8 -24.37 -59.87 18.06
C ALA A 8 -22.97 -59.32 17.81
N SER A 9 -22.62 -59.14 16.51
CA SER A 9 -21.38 -58.50 16.09
C SER A 9 -21.55 -56.96 16.14
N GLY A 10 -20.96 -56.33 17.15
CA GLY A 10 -20.91 -54.88 17.27
C GLY A 10 -19.85 -54.31 16.33
N ILE A 11 -20.29 -53.64 15.27
CA ILE A 11 -19.41 -52.88 14.39
C ILE A 11 -19.15 -51.50 15.07
N GLY A 12 -17.97 -51.35 15.67
CA GLY A 12 -17.50 -50.10 16.21
C GLY A 12 -17.16 -49.12 15.08
N LEU A 13 -18.04 -48.14 14.86
CA LEU A 13 -17.80 -47.03 13.95
C LEU A 13 -16.77 -46.07 14.59
N CYS A 14 -15.51 -46.23 14.23
CA CYS A 14 -14.42 -45.34 14.64
C CYS A 14 -14.52 -44.03 13.82
N LEU A 15 -15.16 -42.98 14.34
CA LEU A 15 -15.15 -41.63 13.79
C LEU A 15 -13.76 -41.06 14.04
N CYS A 16 -12.91 -41.12 13.01
CA CYS A 16 -11.68 -40.31 12.94
C CYS A 16 -12.07 -38.84 12.73
N LEU A 17 -12.18 -38.11 13.82
CA LEU A 17 -12.17 -36.64 13.76
C LEU A 17 -10.78 -36.21 13.35
N TYR A 18 -10.55 -36.05 12.03
CA TYR A 18 -9.41 -35.28 11.53
C TYR A 18 -9.67 -33.83 11.91
N GLY A 19 -9.15 -33.42 13.03
CA GLY A 19 -9.04 -32.00 13.37
C GLY A 19 -8.11 -31.35 12.34
N CYS A 20 -8.66 -30.53 11.44
CA CYS A 20 -7.87 -29.55 10.77
C CYS A 20 -7.29 -28.61 11.82
N THR A 21 -6.01 -28.72 12.11
CA THR A 21 -5.28 -27.71 12.86
C THR A 21 -5.07 -26.53 11.92
N PRO A 22 -5.71 -25.37 12.14
CA PRO A 22 -5.40 -24.19 11.37
C PRO A 22 -4.10 -23.66 11.93
N ASN A 23 -2.96 -23.92 11.31
CA ASN A 23 -1.70 -23.20 11.51
C ASN A 23 -0.48 -24.05 11.15
N ASP A 24 -0.44 -24.62 9.95
CA ASP A 24 0.81 -25.12 9.40
C ASP A 24 1.57 -23.98 8.69
N LEU A 25 1.93 -22.95 9.45
CA LEU A 25 3.08 -22.15 9.06
C LEU A 25 4.32 -22.91 9.55
N PRO A 26 5.36 -23.06 8.71
CA PRO A 26 6.55 -23.82 9.10
C PRO A 26 7.15 -23.29 10.41
N ASP A 27 7.45 -24.17 11.36
CA ASP A 27 8.10 -23.85 12.63
C ASP A 27 9.57 -23.43 12.47
N SER A 28 10.06 -23.38 11.25
CA SER A 28 11.39 -22.89 10.95
C SER A 28 11.32 -21.36 10.76
N PRO A 29 12.20 -20.57 11.38
CA PRO A 29 12.31 -19.17 11.07
C PRO A 29 12.50 -19.05 9.56
N ALA A 30 11.52 -18.42 8.89
CA ALA A 30 11.61 -18.24 7.46
C ALA A 30 12.87 -17.42 7.17
N ASP A 31 13.67 -17.85 6.19
CA ASP A 31 14.83 -17.07 5.74
C ASP A 31 14.42 -15.69 5.21
N THR A 32 13.11 -15.42 5.16
CA THR A 32 12.49 -14.19 4.67
C THR A 32 11.48 -13.65 5.67
N ALA A 33 11.50 -12.36 5.89
CA ALA A 33 10.50 -11.67 6.70
C ALA A 33 10.18 -10.29 6.14
N TYR A 34 9.03 -9.74 6.53
CA TYR A 34 8.65 -8.39 6.19
C TYR A 34 9.29 -7.39 7.13
N VAL A 35 9.87 -6.33 6.56
CA VAL A 35 10.48 -5.22 7.30
C VAL A 35 9.69 -3.96 7.02
N PRO A 36 9.29 -3.20 8.07
CA PRO A 36 8.58 -1.95 7.86
C PRO A 36 9.50 -0.87 7.30
N VAL A 37 9.02 -0.17 6.29
CA VAL A 37 9.63 1.06 5.77
C VAL A 37 9.03 2.23 6.50
N TYR A 38 9.85 3.07 7.14
CA TYR A 38 9.40 4.20 7.93
C TYR A 38 9.56 5.52 7.22
N MET A 39 8.70 6.46 7.58
CA MET A 39 8.74 7.86 7.17
C MET A 39 8.32 8.73 8.35
N SER A 40 8.95 9.89 8.51
CA SER A 40 8.50 10.87 9.49
C SER A 40 7.21 11.56 9.04
N ALA A 41 6.44 12.10 9.99
CA ALA A 41 5.25 12.88 9.67
C ALA A 41 5.59 14.14 8.85
N ALA A 42 6.75 14.74 9.09
CA ALA A 42 7.23 15.90 8.33
C ALA A 42 7.48 15.56 6.86
N GLU A 43 8.14 14.42 6.58
CA GLU A 43 8.36 13.93 5.21
C GLU A 43 7.05 13.59 4.52
N LYS A 44 6.13 12.87 5.19
CA LYS A 44 4.79 12.57 4.65
C LYS A 44 4.05 13.84 4.24
N ASN A 45 4.13 14.89 5.05
CA ASN A 45 3.40 16.13 4.84
C ASN A 45 4.09 17.09 3.86
N ASN A 46 5.32 16.81 3.43
CA ASN A 46 6.07 17.64 2.50
C ASN A 46 5.55 17.44 1.05
N ILE A 47 4.41 18.06 0.77
CA ILE A 47 3.85 18.15 -0.59
C ILE A 47 4.28 19.48 -1.17
N SER A 48 5.02 19.45 -2.27
CA SER A 48 5.64 20.66 -2.82
C SER A 48 5.79 20.58 -4.34
N LEU A 49 5.76 21.73 -5.01
CA LEU A 49 6.11 21.84 -6.42
C LEU A 49 7.63 21.94 -6.57
N SER A 50 8.16 21.19 -7.49
CA SER A 50 9.58 21.23 -7.89
C SER A 50 9.72 21.35 -9.41
N THR A 51 10.96 21.53 -9.88
CA THR A 51 11.26 21.53 -11.31
C THR A 51 10.89 20.22 -11.99
N ALA A 52 10.67 20.27 -13.29
CA ALA A 52 10.41 19.08 -14.10
C ALA A 52 11.56 18.06 -13.99
N ARG A 53 11.20 16.79 -13.97
CA ARG A 53 12.15 15.66 -13.85
C ARG A 53 11.80 14.53 -14.81
N ILE A 54 12.67 13.55 -14.94
CA ILE A 54 12.37 12.33 -15.68
C ILE A 54 11.31 11.50 -14.95
N THR A 55 10.52 10.73 -15.69
CA THR A 55 9.61 9.74 -15.11
C THR A 55 10.40 8.49 -14.77
N GLU A 56 10.29 8.02 -13.51
CA GLU A 56 10.92 6.78 -13.07
C GLU A 56 9.96 5.59 -13.25
N ARG A 57 8.70 5.76 -12.80
CA ARG A 57 7.69 4.70 -12.85
C ARG A 57 6.32 5.26 -13.25
N SER A 58 6.09 5.29 -14.56
CA SER A 58 4.85 5.83 -15.11
C SER A 58 3.60 5.12 -14.58
N GLY A 59 2.66 5.91 -14.08
CA GLY A 59 1.35 5.49 -13.66
C GLY A 59 0.25 6.14 -14.51
N LYS A 60 -0.87 6.50 -13.86
CA LYS A 60 -2.06 7.10 -14.47
C LYS A 60 -1.75 8.42 -15.16
N ILE A 61 -2.44 8.65 -16.28
CA ILE A 61 -2.40 9.91 -17.03
C ILE A 61 -3.80 10.52 -17.04
N TYR A 62 -3.87 11.83 -16.83
CA TYR A 62 -5.10 12.59 -16.86
C TYR A 62 -4.92 13.88 -17.67
N ALA A 63 -5.70 14.05 -18.75
CA ALA A 63 -5.72 15.28 -19.54
C ALA A 63 -6.73 16.27 -18.95
N TYR A 64 -6.30 17.51 -18.72
CA TYR A 64 -7.09 18.56 -18.12
C TYR A 64 -6.80 19.92 -18.78
N GLY A 65 -7.71 20.41 -19.61
CA GLY A 65 -7.48 21.65 -20.38
C GLY A 65 -6.23 21.56 -21.25
N ASN A 66 -5.33 22.49 -21.04
CA ASN A 66 -4.03 22.53 -21.71
C ASN A 66 -2.92 21.81 -20.93
N TYR A 67 -3.27 21.00 -19.92
CA TYR A 67 -2.30 20.27 -19.12
C TYR A 67 -2.53 18.77 -19.22
N ILE A 68 -1.46 18.02 -19.06
CA ILE A 68 -1.49 16.59 -18.80
C ILE A 68 -0.81 16.36 -17.44
N PHE A 69 -1.50 15.65 -16.57
CA PHE A 69 -0.97 15.15 -15.30
C PHE A 69 -0.61 13.69 -15.47
N GLN A 70 0.61 13.32 -15.11
CA GLN A 70 1.11 11.94 -15.18
C GLN A 70 1.66 11.54 -13.82
N ASN A 71 1.08 10.50 -13.22
CA ASN A 71 1.62 9.94 -11.99
C ASN A 71 3.01 9.31 -12.23
N ASP A 72 3.91 9.56 -11.31
CA ASP A 72 5.15 8.81 -11.11
C ASP A 72 5.01 8.08 -9.78
N GLN A 73 4.77 6.76 -9.86
CA GLN A 73 4.34 5.95 -8.73
C GLN A 73 5.25 6.09 -7.52
N ASN A 74 4.64 6.31 -6.35
CA ASN A 74 5.27 6.55 -5.05
C ASN A 74 6.04 7.88 -4.94
N LYS A 75 6.06 8.70 -6.01
CA LYS A 75 6.83 9.95 -6.05
C LYS A 75 5.93 11.20 -6.15
N GLY A 76 4.87 11.15 -6.97
CA GLY A 76 3.99 12.27 -7.19
C GLY A 76 3.48 12.39 -8.63
N ILE A 77 3.33 13.63 -9.12
CA ILE A 77 2.62 13.91 -10.38
C ILE A 77 3.43 14.88 -11.23
N HIS A 78 3.77 14.48 -12.45
CA HIS A 78 4.32 15.38 -13.47
C HIS A 78 3.23 16.31 -13.98
N ILE A 79 3.57 17.58 -14.14
CA ILE A 79 2.76 18.60 -14.78
C ILE A 79 3.36 18.83 -16.17
N ILE A 80 2.56 18.60 -17.19
CA ILE A 80 2.97 18.70 -18.61
C ILE A 80 2.11 19.76 -19.26
N ASP A 81 2.74 20.80 -19.80
CA ASP A 81 2.09 21.77 -20.67
C ASP A 81 1.80 21.09 -22.03
N ASN A 82 0.54 21.07 -22.41
CA ASN A 82 0.02 20.49 -23.63
C ASN A 82 -0.77 21.52 -24.47
N ALA A 83 -0.49 22.82 -24.29
CA ALA A 83 -1.10 23.87 -25.09
C ALA A 83 -0.74 23.69 -26.57
N ASP A 84 0.52 23.39 -26.86
CA ASP A 84 0.95 22.87 -28.15
C ASP A 84 0.95 21.34 -28.11
N ARG A 85 -0.08 20.73 -28.70
CA ARG A 85 -0.27 19.26 -28.69
C ARG A 85 0.78 18.49 -29.49
N LEU A 86 1.50 19.17 -30.38
CA LEU A 86 2.59 18.56 -31.16
C LEU A 86 3.90 18.55 -30.36
N HIS A 87 4.04 19.43 -29.36
CA HIS A 87 5.26 19.58 -28.57
C HIS A 87 4.95 19.70 -27.06
N PRO A 88 4.35 18.67 -26.43
CA PRO A 88 4.08 18.71 -25.00
C PRO A 88 5.39 18.78 -24.20
N ARG A 89 5.41 19.58 -23.12
CA ARG A 89 6.61 19.81 -22.31
C ARG A 89 6.33 19.60 -20.83
N LYS A 90 7.17 18.85 -20.14
CA LYS A 90 7.13 18.80 -18.67
C LYS A 90 7.56 20.16 -18.13
N ILE A 91 6.72 20.77 -17.30
CA ILE A 91 6.95 22.11 -16.73
C ILE A 91 7.15 22.08 -15.21
N GLY A 92 6.74 21.02 -14.54
CA GLY A 92 6.89 20.88 -13.10
C GLY A 92 6.63 19.45 -12.63
N PHE A 93 6.91 19.25 -11.35
CA PHE A 93 6.64 18.01 -10.66
C PHE A 93 6.04 18.31 -9.27
N LEU A 94 4.84 17.85 -9.03
CA LEU A 94 4.18 17.92 -7.74
C LEU A 94 4.60 16.71 -6.91
N ASN A 95 5.51 16.93 -5.97
CA ASN A 95 5.99 15.90 -5.06
C ASN A 95 4.90 15.53 -4.08
N ILE A 96 4.48 14.27 -4.07
CA ILE A 96 3.50 13.70 -3.14
C ILE A 96 4.03 12.34 -2.71
N PRO A 97 4.62 12.23 -1.52
CA PRO A 97 5.22 10.98 -1.07
C PRO A 97 4.22 9.81 -1.07
N TYR A 98 4.65 8.67 -1.62
CA TYR A 98 3.84 7.44 -1.75
C TYR A 98 2.50 7.64 -2.47
N ASN A 99 2.45 8.57 -3.44
CA ASN A 99 1.29 8.73 -4.31
C ASN A 99 1.26 7.62 -5.37
N THR A 100 0.14 6.93 -5.46
CA THR A 100 -0.12 5.88 -6.46
C THR A 100 -1.30 6.20 -7.35
N GLU A 101 -2.25 6.99 -6.84
CA GLU A 101 -3.48 7.33 -7.55
C GLU A 101 -3.85 8.79 -7.37
N PHE A 102 -4.47 9.37 -8.40
CA PHE A 102 -5.05 10.71 -8.33
C PHE A 102 -6.24 10.86 -9.27
N ALA A 103 -7.05 11.87 -9.00
CA ALA A 103 -8.11 12.34 -9.88
C ALA A 103 -8.11 13.88 -9.93
N VAL A 104 -8.62 14.45 -11.01
CA VAL A 104 -8.78 15.89 -11.15
C VAL A 104 -10.26 16.22 -11.31
N LYS A 105 -10.76 17.17 -10.53
CA LYS A 105 -12.11 17.69 -10.64
C LYS A 105 -12.15 19.20 -10.39
N GLY A 106 -12.66 19.95 -11.35
CA GLY A 106 -12.55 21.42 -11.31
C GLY A 106 -11.07 21.81 -11.24
N HIS A 107 -10.71 22.66 -10.32
CA HIS A 107 -9.34 23.10 -10.10
C HIS A 107 -8.68 22.41 -8.88
N TYR A 108 -9.07 21.18 -8.61
CA TYR A 108 -8.50 20.39 -7.52
C TYR A 108 -7.96 19.06 -8.01
N ILE A 109 -6.78 18.70 -7.49
CA ILE A 109 -6.24 17.34 -7.55
C ILE A 109 -6.60 16.66 -6.24
N TYR A 110 -7.20 15.48 -6.35
CA TYR A 110 -7.46 14.54 -5.26
C TYR A 110 -6.45 13.41 -5.39
N ALA A 111 -5.55 13.27 -4.43
CA ALA A 111 -4.47 12.30 -4.51
C ALA A 111 -4.34 11.54 -3.20
N ASN A 112 -3.94 10.26 -3.25
CA ASN A 112 -3.49 9.60 -2.04
C ASN A 112 -2.08 10.05 -1.67
N ASN A 113 -1.81 10.10 -0.37
CA ASN A 113 -0.49 10.33 0.20
C ASN A 113 -0.33 9.34 1.35
N VAL A 114 0.35 8.24 1.09
CA VAL A 114 0.31 7.04 1.94
C VAL A 114 -1.16 6.60 2.11
N ASN A 115 -1.71 6.64 3.32
CA ASN A 115 -3.11 6.28 3.63
C ASN A 115 -4.08 7.47 3.57
N ASP A 116 -3.58 8.70 3.44
CA ASP A 116 -4.41 9.90 3.44
C ASP A 116 -4.95 10.24 2.05
N LEU A 117 -6.07 10.94 2.02
CA LEU A 117 -6.52 11.69 0.85
C LEU A 117 -6.12 13.16 1.02
N VAL A 118 -5.38 13.70 0.06
CA VAL A 118 -5.05 15.13 0.00
C VAL A 118 -5.78 15.80 -1.16
N VAL A 119 -6.28 17.00 -0.92
CA VAL A 119 -6.91 17.86 -1.92
C VAL A 119 -5.99 19.05 -2.15
N ILE A 120 -5.56 19.21 -3.39
CA ILE A 120 -4.58 20.22 -3.80
C ILE A 120 -5.26 21.18 -4.77
N ASP A 121 -5.24 22.45 -4.44
CA ASP A 121 -5.73 23.51 -5.32
C ASP A 121 -4.68 23.82 -6.37
N ILE A 122 -5.10 23.77 -7.64
CA ILE A 122 -4.26 24.00 -8.82
C ILE A 122 -4.73 25.19 -9.66
N ARG A 123 -5.48 26.14 -9.10
CA ARG A 123 -5.86 27.38 -9.79
C ARG A 123 -4.64 28.15 -10.25
N ASP A 124 -3.63 28.19 -9.41
CA ASP A 124 -2.29 28.65 -9.79
C ASP A 124 -1.34 27.45 -9.91
N MET A 125 -1.02 27.06 -11.14
CA MET A 125 -0.11 25.96 -11.42
C MET A 125 1.33 26.21 -10.96
N ASN A 126 1.69 27.48 -10.71
CA ASN A 126 3.02 27.81 -10.20
C ASN A 126 3.09 27.74 -8.67
N ASN A 127 1.94 27.70 -8.00
CA ASN A 127 1.87 27.65 -6.54
C ASN A 127 0.71 26.75 -6.06
N PRO A 128 0.71 25.45 -6.39
CA PRO A 128 -0.30 24.52 -5.91
C PRO A 128 -0.22 24.40 -4.40
N SER A 129 -1.38 24.28 -3.74
CA SER A 129 -1.44 24.23 -2.27
C SER A 129 -2.39 23.16 -1.77
N VAL A 130 -2.01 22.47 -0.70
CA VAL A 130 -2.89 21.51 -0.02
C VAL A 130 -3.96 22.30 0.75
N VAL A 131 -5.22 22.14 0.35
CA VAL A 131 -6.37 22.81 0.97
C VAL A 131 -7.13 21.91 1.93
N LYS A 132 -6.99 20.60 1.80
CA LYS A 132 -7.62 19.64 2.71
C LYS A 132 -6.82 18.34 2.77
N ARG A 133 -6.82 17.72 3.94
CA ARG A 133 -6.31 16.37 4.18
C ARG A 133 -7.37 15.58 4.97
N LEU A 134 -7.64 14.36 4.53
CA LEU A 134 -8.40 13.37 5.27
C LEU A 134 -7.43 12.25 5.62
N GLU A 135 -7.14 12.11 6.89
CA GLU A 135 -6.24 11.08 7.39
C GLU A 135 -6.91 9.70 7.30
N ASP A 136 -6.10 8.68 7.06
CA ASP A 136 -6.52 7.27 6.97
C ASP A 136 -7.72 7.00 6.05
N ALA A 137 -7.89 7.81 5.00
CA ALA A 137 -8.95 7.64 4.00
C ALA A 137 -8.79 6.34 3.18
N PHE A 138 -7.56 5.86 3.05
CA PHE A 138 -7.19 4.67 2.27
C PHE A 138 -6.26 3.77 3.07
N PRO A 139 -6.73 2.70 3.71
CA PRO A 139 -5.90 1.83 4.53
C PRO A 139 -5.06 0.85 3.67
N TYR A 140 -4.28 1.35 2.70
CA TYR A 140 -3.42 0.54 1.83
C TYR A 140 -2.24 -0.08 2.57
N VAL A 141 -1.75 0.60 3.60
CA VAL A 141 -0.62 0.14 4.41
C VAL A 141 -1.09 -0.06 5.83
N ASN A 142 -0.98 -1.31 6.33
CA ASN A 142 -1.25 -1.57 7.72
C ASN A 142 -0.05 -1.10 8.56
N GLN A 143 -0.32 -0.29 9.60
CA GLN A 143 0.70 0.30 10.45
C GLN A 143 1.27 -0.69 11.49
N GLN A 144 0.60 -1.81 11.71
CA GLN A 144 0.93 -2.77 12.77
C GLN A 144 1.56 -4.05 12.22
N TYR A 145 1.20 -4.47 11.01
CA TYR A 145 1.67 -5.71 10.40
C TYR A 145 1.51 -5.69 8.87
N PRO A 146 2.27 -6.51 8.12
CA PRO A 146 2.10 -6.66 6.68
C PRO A 146 0.72 -7.25 6.33
N LEU A 147 0.27 -7.07 5.09
CA LEU A 147 -1.01 -7.62 4.62
C LEU A 147 -0.95 -9.15 4.50
N GLU A 148 0.14 -9.68 4.01
CA GLU A 148 0.38 -11.11 3.90
C GLU A 148 0.79 -11.72 5.25
N ALA A 149 0.39 -12.98 5.46
CA ALA A 149 0.79 -13.73 6.64
C ALA A 149 2.28 -14.09 6.59
N GLY A 150 2.95 -14.08 7.74
CA GLY A 150 4.36 -14.44 7.84
C GLY A 150 5.05 -13.79 9.04
N TYR A 151 6.37 -13.97 9.08
CA TYR A 151 7.21 -13.30 10.07
C TYR A 151 7.51 -11.86 9.64
N PHE A 152 7.62 -10.95 10.60
CA PHE A 152 7.92 -9.56 10.34
C PHE A 152 8.67 -8.88 11.50
N GLU A 153 9.37 -7.80 11.20
CA GLU A 153 9.95 -6.92 12.20
C GLU A 153 8.81 -6.15 12.88
N CYS A 154 8.73 -6.23 14.21
CA CYS A 154 7.72 -5.51 14.97
C CYS A 154 7.88 -4.00 14.77
N PRO A 155 6.82 -3.27 14.38
CA PRO A 155 6.91 -1.84 14.18
C PRO A 155 7.33 -1.09 15.44
N ASP A 156 8.23 -0.14 15.27
CA ASP A 156 8.69 0.76 16.31
C ASP A 156 8.14 2.18 16.06
N PRO A 157 7.17 2.66 16.85
CA PRO A 157 6.60 3.99 16.67
C PRO A 157 7.62 5.14 16.78
N ALA A 158 8.76 4.91 17.44
CA ALA A 158 9.81 5.92 17.54
C ALA A 158 10.53 6.18 16.20
N LYS A 159 10.45 5.22 15.26
CA LYS A 159 11.04 5.36 13.90
C LYS A 159 10.13 6.14 12.93
N GLY A 160 8.88 6.40 13.29
CA GLY A 160 7.90 7.10 12.44
C GLY A 160 6.71 6.24 12.04
N ILE A 161 6.06 6.62 10.94
CA ILE A 161 4.91 5.90 10.38
C ILE A 161 5.38 4.85 9.37
N VAL A 162 4.74 3.69 9.35
CA VAL A 162 5.01 2.66 8.34
C VAL A 162 4.37 3.06 7.02
N VAL A 163 5.14 3.17 5.96
CA VAL A 163 4.67 3.58 4.63
C VAL A 163 4.70 2.46 3.60
N ALA A 164 5.41 1.38 3.90
CA ALA A 164 5.46 0.15 3.12
C ALA A 164 5.99 -1.01 3.97
N TRP A 165 5.87 -2.21 3.43
CA TRP A 165 6.50 -3.42 3.95
C TRP A 165 7.35 -4.05 2.85
N GLU A 166 8.61 -4.35 3.14
CA GLU A 166 9.54 -4.96 2.20
C GLU A 166 9.95 -6.35 2.68
N VAL A 167 10.12 -7.28 1.75
CA VAL A 167 10.62 -8.62 2.07
C VAL A 167 12.15 -8.58 2.13
N GLN A 168 12.71 -9.02 3.25
CA GLN A 168 14.15 -9.18 3.44
C GLN A 168 14.51 -10.63 3.77
N THR A 169 15.67 -11.09 3.29
CA THR A 169 16.21 -12.42 3.56
C THR A 169 17.30 -12.38 4.63
N GLY A 170 17.56 -13.53 5.27
CA GLY A 170 18.68 -13.70 6.20
C GLY A 170 18.51 -13.00 7.56
N LYS A 171 17.28 -12.65 7.96
CA LYS A 171 16.98 -12.06 9.26
C LYS A 171 15.91 -12.88 9.98
N THR A 172 16.07 -13.02 11.29
CA THR A 172 15.06 -13.63 12.16
C THR A 172 14.29 -12.54 12.87
N PHE A 173 12.97 -12.59 12.78
CA PHE A 173 12.08 -11.63 13.43
C PHE A 173 11.10 -12.33 14.37
N ASN A 174 10.61 -11.61 15.39
CA ASN A 174 9.83 -12.18 16.47
C ASN A 174 8.32 -11.92 16.35
N CYS A 175 7.90 -11.01 15.45
CA CYS A 175 6.50 -10.78 15.21
C CYS A 175 6.00 -11.71 14.09
N ARG A 176 4.74 -12.17 14.23
CA ARG A 176 4.08 -13.06 13.27
C ARG A 176 2.63 -12.64 13.09
N ARG A 177 2.14 -12.76 11.89
CA ARG A 177 0.73 -12.64 11.53
C ARG A 177 0.23 -13.94 10.95
#